data_6dab849660cf46ddecb289e38b229ad6
#
_entry.id   6dab849660cf46ddecb289e38b229ad6
#
_cell.length_a   1.000
_cell.length_b   1.000
_cell.length_c   1.000
_cell.angle_alpha   90.00
_cell.angle_beta   90.00
_cell.angle_gamma   90.00
#
_symmetry.space_group_name_H-M   'P 1'
#
loop_
_entity.id
_entity.type
_entity.pdbx_description
1 polymer ?
#
loop_
_entity_poly.entity_id
_entity_poly.type
_entity_poly.pdbx_seq_one_letter_code
_entity_poly.pdbx_strand_id
1 'polypeptide(L)'
;MVAKLRSRPPAPPPGEADPIIHGSPIIQRWLTHYWQKLQLPEQELAALAITQDRQEYMRWTGKRLNMLALGCYCYLPALTAPVSKRAKAHKHARLPGFTDSAHRRAPGHRHLIFIEPDMQPRSLEVTVAHELIHLADRVRGTPRRHRHHGYDSIAADEAAVTGYQVEELRKLLHDESARREHLRRERRPIRYLYQCPNCGKEYPRARRYSQAVSCSTCDSRYNAEFRLLLRG
;
A
#
# COMPACT_ATOMS: atom_id res chain seq x y z
N MET A 1 -10.25 -1.51 -49.23
CA MET A 1 -9.21 -2.10 -48.36
C MET A 1 -9.77 -2.22 -46.93
N VAL A 2 -10.14 -3.44 -46.49
CA VAL A 2 -10.71 -3.67 -45.18
C VAL A 2 -9.58 -4.06 -44.25
N ALA A 3 -9.30 -3.20 -43.24
CA ALA A 3 -8.28 -3.47 -42.20
C ALA A 3 -8.71 -4.67 -41.36
N LYS A 4 -7.95 -5.77 -41.45
CA LYS A 4 -8.09 -6.92 -40.55
C LYS A 4 -7.79 -6.49 -39.12
N LEU A 5 -8.83 -6.39 -38.28
CA LEU A 5 -8.69 -6.31 -36.83
C LEU A 5 -7.96 -7.58 -36.36
N ARG A 6 -6.73 -7.42 -35.89
CA ARG A 6 -6.00 -8.50 -35.23
C ARG A 6 -6.71 -8.79 -33.90
N SER A 7 -7.33 -9.97 -33.82
CA SER A 7 -7.91 -10.49 -32.60
C SER A 7 -6.80 -10.60 -31.53
N ARG A 8 -7.03 -9.98 -30.38
CA ARG A 8 -6.17 -10.07 -29.20
C ARG A 8 -6.14 -11.55 -28.75
N PRO A 9 -4.96 -12.14 -28.46
CA PRO A 9 -4.89 -13.50 -27.93
C PRO A 9 -5.72 -13.59 -26.65
N PRO A 10 -6.43 -14.72 -26.42
CA PRO A 10 -7.18 -14.95 -25.20
C PRO A 10 -6.23 -14.86 -23.99
N ALA A 11 -6.73 -14.34 -22.87
CA ALA A 11 -5.99 -14.35 -21.62
C ALA A 11 -5.69 -15.79 -21.21
N PRO A 12 -4.46 -16.10 -20.70
CA PRO A 12 -4.15 -17.44 -20.24
C PRO A 12 -5.13 -17.88 -19.14
N PRO A 13 -5.45 -19.17 -19.06
CA PRO A 13 -6.30 -19.72 -18.02
C PRO A 13 -5.71 -19.45 -16.63
N PRO A 14 -6.54 -19.27 -15.59
CA PRO A 14 -6.05 -19.05 -14.23
C PRO A 14 -5.23 -20.27 -13.78
N GLY A 15 -3.93 -20.11 -13.55
CA GLY A 15 -3.01 -21.15 -13.11
C GLY A 15 -1.72 -21.28 -13.94
N GLU A 16 -1.63 -20.62 -15.11
CA GLU A 16 -0.43 -20.70 -15.97
C GLU A 16 0.45 -19.42 -15.94
N ALA A 17 0.14 -18.47 -15.10
CA ALA A 17 0.97 -17.27 -14.98
C ALA A 17 2.14 -17.55 -14.04
N ASP A 18 3.36 -17.19 -14.44
CA ASP A 18 4.52 -17.18 -13.56
C ASP A 18 4.37 -16.09 -12.50
N PRO A 19 4.90 -16.30 -11.27
CA PRO A 19 4.89 -15.27 -10.26
C PRO A 19 5.67 -14.04 -10.72
N ILE A 20 5.12 -12.85 -10.54
CA ILE A 20 5.81 -11.59 -10.83
C ILE A 20 6.46 -11.11 -9.54
N ILE A 21 7.80 -11.01 -9.53
CA ILE A 21 8.54 -10.50 -8.38
C ILE A 21 9.45 -9.38 -8.85
N HIS A 22 8.95 -8.15 -8.72
CA HIS A 22 9.71 -6.95 -9.05
C HIS A 22 10.29 -6.34 -7.76
N GLY A 23 11.61 -6.41 -7.59
CA GLY A 23 12.27 -5.85 -6.43
C GLY A 23 13.64 -6.45 -6.14
N SER A 24 14.15 -6.21 -4.94
CA SER A 24 15.43 -6.71 -4.48
C SER A 24 15.47 -8.24 -4.42
N PRO A 25 16.59 -8.90 -4.80
CA PRO A 25 16.74 -10.35 -4.68
C PRO A 25 16.50 -10.92 -3.28
N ILE A 26 16.69 -10.12 -2.24
CA ILE A 26 16.43 -10.49 -0.86
C ILE A 26 14.95 -10.79 -0.59
N ILE A 27 14.02 -10.16 -1.35
CA ILE A 27 12.58 -10.44 -1.27
C ILE A 27 12.31 -11.88 -1.70
N GLN A 28 12.93 -12.34 -2.79
CA GLN A 28 12.79 -13.71 -3.27
C GLN A 28 13.21 -14.73 -2.21
N ARG A 29 14.32 -14.45 -1.50
CA ARG A 29 14.82 -15.30 -0.41
C ARG A 29 13.79 -15.42 0.72
N TRP A 30 13.26 -14.30 1.21
CA TRP A 30 12.28 -14.29 2.30
C TRP A 30 10.92 -14.83 1.85
N LEU A 31 10.53 -14.56 0.61
CA LEU A 31 9.34 -15.16 0.01
C LEU A 31 9.41 -16.69 0.06
N THR A 32 10.47 -17.29 -0.47
CA THR A 32 10.64 -18.75 -0.48
C THR A 32 10.63 -19.33 0.94
N HIS A 33 11.37 -18.68 1.86
CA HIS A 33 11.46 -19.11 3.25
C HIS A 33 10.09 -19.14 3.94
N TYR A 34 9.35 -18.02 3.88
CA TYR A 34 8.07 -17.90 4.56
C TYR A 34 6.93 -18.59 3.83
N TRP A 35 7.04 -18.78 2.51
CA TRP A 35 6.08 -19.59 1.75
C TRP A 35 6.04 -21.02 2.27
N GLN A 36 7.22 -21.62 2.45
CA GLN A 36 7.37 -22.97 3.01
C GLN A 36 6.91 -23.01 4.47
N LYS A 37 7.35 -22.05 5.28
CA LYS A 37 7.02 -22.01 6.72
C LYS A 37 5.53 -21.86 6.99
N LEU A 38 4.83 -21.10 6.16
CA LEU A 38 3.37 -20.92 6.21
C LEU A 38 2.61 -22.04 5.50
N GLN A 39 3.32 -23.00 4.86
CA GLN A 39 2.73 -24.10 4.11
C GLN A 39 1.74 -23.62 3.04
N LEU A 40 2.11 -22.58 2.31
CA LEU A 40 1.27 -22.03 1.27
C LEU A 40 1.27 -22.93 0.04
N PRO A 41 0.10 -23.16 -0.60
CA PRO A 41 0.02 -24.00 -1.80
C PRO A 41 0.80 -23.39 -2.98
N GLU A 42 1.50 -24.22 -3.74
CA GLU A 42 2.25 -23.76 -4.92
C GLU A 42 1.38 -23.12 -5.99
N GLN A 43 0.13 -23.58 -6.12
CA GLN A 43 -0.84 -22.99 -7.06
C GLN A 43 -1.13 -21.50 -6.77
N GLU A 44 -0.98 -21.06 -5.52
CA GLU A 44 -1.14 -19.65 -5.16
C GLU A 44 0.10 -18.82 -5.52
N LEU A 45 1.27 -19.45 -5.64
CA LEU A 45 2.49 -18.77 -6.07
C LEU A 45 2.35 -18.23 -7.49
N ALA A 46 1.78 -19.00 -8.41
CA ALA A 46 1.52 -18.58 -9.78
C ALA A 46 0.55 -17.37 -9.87
N ALA A 47 -0.28 -17.19 -8.83
CA ALA A 47 -1.23 -16.06 -8.75
C ALA A 47 -0.67 -14.86 -7.97
N LEU A 48 0.63 -14.84 -7.63
CA LEU A 48 1.28 -13.81 -6.83
C LEU A 48 1.98 -12.77 -7.71
N ALA A 49 1.80 -11.49 -7.39
CA ALA A 49 2.63 -10.41 -7.90
C ALA A 49 3.13 -9.52 -6.74
N ILE A 50 4.43 -9.31 -6.69
CA ILE A 50 5.12 -8.45 -5.70
C ILE A 50 5.84 -7.33 -6.42
N THR A 51 5.75 -6.11 -5.88
CA THR A 51 6.52 -4.96 -6.38
C THR A 51 7.02 -4.07 -5.24
N GLN A 52 8.13 -3.40 -5.48
CA GLN A 52 8.63 -2.28 -4.67
C GLN A 52 8.30 -0.91 -5.29
N ASP A 53 7.67 -0.88 -6.46
CA ASP A 53 7.21 0.35 -7.09
C ASP A 53 5.77 0.68 -6.66
N ARG A 54 5.62 1.79 -5.93
CA ARG A 54 4.31 2.32 -5.48
C ARG A 54 3.37 2.63 -6.64
N GLN A 55 3.91 3.13 -7.76
CA GLN A 55 3.08 3.48 -8.93
C GLN A 55 2.59 2.21 -9.62
N GLU A 56 3.44 1.20 -9.72
CA GLU A 56 3.07 -0.10 -10.28
C GLU A 56 1.96 -0.76 -9.45
N TYR A 57 2.14 -0.81 -8.11
CA TYR A 57 1.11 -1.35 -7.23
C TYR A 57 -0.23 -0.59 -7.33
N MET A 58 -0.17 0.75 -7.42
CA MET A 58 -1.39 1.55 -7.63
C MET A 58 -2.05 1.26 -8.98
N ARG A 59 -1.27 1.01 -10.04
CA ARG A 59 -1.79 0.57 -11.34
C ARG A 59 -2.49 -0.78 -11.27
N TRP A 60 -1.95 -1.72 -10.48
CA TRP A 60 -2.54 -3.04 -10.30
C TRP A 60 -3.84 -3.01 -9.50
N THR A 61 -3.84 -2.24 -8.41
CA THR A 61 -4.94 -2.25 -7.43
C THR A 61 -5.99 -1.16 -7.65
N GLY A 62 -5.66 -0.11 -8.38
CA GLY A 62 -6.47 1.10 -8.49
C GLY A 62 -6.55 1.91 -7.18
N LYS A 63 -5.78 1.55 -6.15
CA LYS A 63 -5.83 2.15 -4.81
C LYS A 63 -4.57 2.93 -4.51
N ARG A 64 -4.74 4.08 -3.85
CA ARG A 64 -3.63 4.87 -3.34
C ARG A 64 -3.04 4.21 -2.10
N LEU A 65 -1.71 4.02 -2.08
CA LEU A 65 -1.00 3.57 -0.89
C LEU A 65 -0.83 4.70 0.12
N ASN A 66 -0.95 4.36 1.40
CA ASN A 66 -0.51 5.25 2.47
C ASN A 66 1.01 5.47 2.34
N MET A 67 1.45 6.73 2.47
CA MET A 67 2.87 7.11 2.36
C MET A 67 3.76 6.45 3.43
N LEU A 68 3.18 6.07 4.57
CA LEU A 68 3.88 5.44 5.68
C LEU A 68 3.78 3.90 5.65
N ALA A 69 3.05 3.31 4.69
CA ALA A 69 2.96 1.86 4.59
C ALA A 69 4.32 1.25 4.27
N LEU A 70 4.74 0.28 5.05
CA LEU A 70 5.94 -0.54 4.83
C LEU A 70 5.64 -1.70 3.89
N GLY A 71 4.45 -2.28 3.99
CA GLY A 71 3.91 -3.28 3.10
C GLY A 71 2.42 -3.08 2.87
N CYS A 72 1.86 -3.78 1.92
CA CYS A 72 0.42 -3.82 1.69
C CYS A 72 0.03 -5.03 0.83
N TYR A 73 -0.81 -5.89 1.37
CA TYR A 73 -1.43 -6.98 0.64
C TYR A 73 -2.80 -6.57 0.09
N CYS A 74 -3.11 -6.95 -1.13
CA CYS A 74 -4.41 -6.79 -1.75
C CYS A 74 -4.82 -8.06 -2.49
N TYR A 75 -6.01 -8.54 -2.23
CA TYR A 75 -6.60 -9.64 -2.99
C TYR A 75 -7.59 -9.10 -4.02
N LEU A 76 -7.41 -9.49 -5.28
CA LEU A 76 -8.34 -9.22 -6.37
C LEU A 76 -8.96 -10.56 -6.81
N PRO A 77 -10.26 -10.78 -6.55
CA PRO A 77 -10.91 -11.98 -7.02
C PRO A 77 -10.83 -12.07 -8.55
N ALA A 78 -10.63 -13.26 -9.08
CA ALA A 78 -10.74 -13.50 -10.52
C ALA A 78 -12.10 -12.99 -11.01
N LEU A 79 -12.12 -12.26 -12.11
CA LEU A 79 -13.37 -11.81 -12.74
C LEU A 79 -14.06 -13.04 -13.36
N THR A 80 -14.70 -13.85 -12.54
CA THR A 80 -15.64 -14.87 -12.98
C THR A 80 -16.98 -14.18 -13.23
N ALA A 81 -17.30 -13.93 -14.48
CA ALA A 81 -18.56 -13.42 -15.02
C ALA A 81 -18.63 -11.91 -15.35
N PRO A 82 -19.35 -11.54 -16.41
CA PRO A 82 -19.59 -10.15 -16.76
C PRO A 82 -20.43 -9.51 -15.65
N VAL A 83 -19.88 -8.43 -15.04
CA VAL A 83 -20.59 -7.65 -14.05
C VAL A 83 -21.90 -7.17 -14.67
N SER A 84 -23.01 -7.74 -14.19
CA SER A 84 -24.36 -7.27 -14.49
C SER A 84 -24.43 -5.76 -14.29
N LYS A 85 -24.90 -5.02 -15.29
CA LYS A 85 -24.97 -3.54 -15.36
C LYS A 85 -25.88 -2.88 -14.31
N ARG A 86 -26.05 -3.46 -13.12
CA ARG A 86 -26.90 -2.95 -12.03
C ARG A 86 -26.13 -2.53 -10.77
N ALA A 87 -24.89 -2.08 -10.88
CA ALA A 87 -24.26 -1.34 -9.80
C ALA A 87 -24.69 0.12 -9.90
N LYS A 88 -25.58 0.57 -9.00
CA LYS A 88 -25.99 1.96 -8.83
C LYS A 88 -24.73 2.84 -8.75
N ALA A 89 -24.59 3.78 -9.70
CA ALA A 89 -23.54 4.76 -9.74
C ALA A 89 -23.60 5.62 -8.46
N HIS A 90 -22.76 5.34 -7.48
CA HIS A 90 -22.45 6.30 -6.44
C HIS A 90 -21.67 7.44 -7.08
N LYS A 91 -22.30 8.61 -7.15
CA LYS A 91 -21.72 9.88 -7.59
C LYS A 91 -20.60 10.27 -6.61
N HIS A 92 -19.38 9.79 -6.83
CA HIS A 92 -18.19 10.41 -6.29
C HIS A 92 -17.50 11.17 -7.42
N ALA A 93 -17.30 12.48 -7.20
CA ALA A 93 -16.74 13.42 -8.13
C ALA A 93 -15.48 12.83 -8.81
N ARG A 94 -15.53 12.70 -10.14
CA ARG A 94 -14.38 12.41 -10.99
C ARG A 94 -13.40 13.57 -10.86
N LEU A 95 -12.20 13.31 -10.37
CA LEU A 95 -11.08 14.21 -10.55
C LEU A 95 -10.77 14.28 -12.05
N PRO A 96 -10.72 15.48 -12.66
CA PRO A 96 -10.39 15.63 -14.08
C PRO A 96 -8.94 15.21 -14.31
N GLY A 97 -8.72 14.26 -15.22
CA GLY A 97 -7.39 13.83 -15.66
C GLY A 97 -7.11 12.32 -15.61
N PHE A 98 -7.97 11.51 -15.04
CA PHE A 98 -7.87 10.06 -15.18
C PHE A 98 -8.69 9.62 -16.39
N THR A 99 -8.04 9.63 -17.57
CA THR A 99 -8.57 8.87 -18.70
C THR A 99 -8.67 7.40 -18.30
N ASP A 100 -9.72 6.75 -18.74
CA ASP A 100 -10.07 5.34 -18.58
C ASP A 100 -9.04 4.42 -19.29
N SER A 101 -7.77 4.59 -18.94
CA SER A 101 -6.73 3.65 -19.30
C SER A 101 -7.03 2.40 -18.50
N ALA A 102 -7.59 1.41 -19.19
CA ALA A 102 -7.81 0.06 -18.70
C ALA A 102 -6.70 -0.30 -17.72
N HIS A 103 -7.05 -0.38 -16.43
CA HIS A 103 -6.13 -0.76 -15.37
C HIS A 103 -5.38 -1.99 -15.85
N ARG A 104 -4.09 -1.85 -16.16
CA ARG A 104 -3.24 -2.98 -16.48
C ARG A 104 -3.01 -3.71 -15.16
N ARG A 105 -4.02 -4.47 -14.76
CA ARG A 105 -3.84 -5.51 -13.73
C ARG A 105 -2.68 -6.37 -14.17
N ALA A 106 -1.84 -6.77 -13.25
CA ALA A 106 -0.91 -7.85 -13.52
C ALA A 106 -1.78 -9.00 -14.06
N PRO A 107 -1.61 -9.40 -15.33
CA PRO A 107 -2.56 -10.30 -15.98
C PRO A 107 -2.58 -11.64 -15.25
N GLY A 108 -3.75 -12.03 -14.73
CA GLY A 108 -3.95 -13.30 -14.04
C GLY A 108 -3.65 -13.35 -12.55
N HIS A 109 -2.92 -12.35 -11.98
CA HIS A 109 -2.52 -12.37 -10.58
C HIS A 109 -3.63 -11.85 -9.67
N ARG A 110 -3.91 -12.59 -8.58
CA ARG A 110 -4.94 -12.26 -7.59
C ARG A 110 -4.39 -11.82 -6.24
N HIS A 111 -3.16 -12.22 -5.90
CA HIS A 111 -2.45 -11.82 -4.70
C HIS A 111 -1.43 -10.74 -5.06
N LEU A 112 -1.70 -9.52 -4.66
CA LEU A 112 -0.84 -8.38 -4.98
C LEU A 112 -0.19 -7.87 -3.69
N ILE A 113 1.15 -7.83 -3.66
CA ILE A 113 1.92 -7.36 -2.51
C ILE A 113 2.78 -6.18 -2.93
N PHE A 114 2.73 -5.13 -2.13
CA PHE A 114 3.70 -4.05 -2.15
C PHE A 114 4.65 -4.19 -0.97
N ILE A 115 5.93 -4.01 -1.21
CA ILE A 115 6.96 -3.91 -0.18
C ILE A 115 7.73 -2.62 -0.39
N GLU A 116 7.86 -1.81 0.64
CA GLU A 116 8.56 -0.53 0.55
C GLU A 116 10.04 -0.74 0.20
N PRO A 117 10.60 0.01 -0.76
CA PRO A 117 12.03 -0.05 -1.07
C PRO A 117 12.88 0.55 0.07
N ASP A 118 14.19 0.25 0.05
CA ASP A 118 15.19 0.83 0.95
C ASP A 118 14.95 0.58 2.46
N MET A 119 14.26 -0.52 2.79
CA MET A 119 14.08 -0.95 4.17
C MET A 119 15.34 -1.60 4.74
N GLN A 120 15.52 -1.51 6.06
CA GLN A 120 16.53 -2.29 6.75
C GLN A 120 16.25 -3.79 6.56
N PRO A 121 17.31 -4.64 6.47
CA PRO A 121 17.13 -6.07 6.13
C PRO A 121 16.15 -6.81 7.04
N ARG A 122 16.20 -6.60 8.35
CA ARG A 122 15.26 -7.21 9.30
C ARG A 122 13.84 -6.67 9.15
N SER A 123 13.70 -5.38 8.91
CA SER A 123 12.38 -4.76 8.68
C SER A 123 11.74 -5.28 7.39
N LEU A 124 12.56 -5.48 6.35
CA LEU A 124 12.13 -6.09 5.10
C LEU A 124 11.64 -7.53 5.30
N GLU A 125 12.43 -8.35 6.01
CA GLU A 125 12.08 -9.72 6.38
C GLU A 125 10.71 -9.80 7.05
N VAL A 126 10.54 -9.04 8.14
CA VAL A 126 9.30 -9.02 8.91
C VAL A 126 8.13 -8.53 8.06
N THR A 127 8.34 -7.52 7.23
CA THR A 127 7.28 -7.01 6.34
C THR A 127 6.86 -8.06 5.30
N VAL A 128 7.80 -8.80 4.71
CA VAL A 128 7.48 -9.90 3.80
C VAL A 128 6.67 -10.99 4.52
N ALA A 129 7.07 -11.38 5.73
CA ALA A 129 6.33 -12.33 6.56
C ALA A 129 4.91 -11.84 6.85
N HIS A 130 4.75 -10.57 7.23
CA HIS A 130 3.47 -9.92 7.50
C HIS A 130 2.49 -10.04 6.31
N GLU A 131 2.93 -9.64 5.12
CA GLU A 131 2.08 -9.66 3.94
C GLU A 131 1.74 -11.10 3.51
N LEU A 132 2.65 -12.06 3.74
CA LEU A 132 2.37 -13.47 3.49
C LEU A 132 1.43 -14.08 4.52
N ILE A 133 1.39 -13.62 5.77
CA ILE A 133 0.37 -14.01 6.75
C ILE A 133 -1.01 -13.58 6.26
N HIS A 134 -1.15 -12.37 5.72
CA HIS A 134 -2.41 -11.93 5.11
C HIS A 134 -2.84 -12.80 3.92
N LEU A 135 -1.88 -13.22 3.10
CA LEU A 135 -2.15 -14.14 2.01
C LEU A 135 -2.59 -15.51 2.56
N ALA A 136 -1.89 -16.03 3.57
CA ALA A 136 -2.22 -17.30 4.21
C ALA A 136 -3.63 -17.31 4.80
N ASP A 137 -4.01 -16.24 5.50
CA ASP A 137 -5.37 -16.07 6.04
C ASP A 137 -6.42 -16.08 4.92
N ARG A 138 -6.11 -15.44 3.80
CA ARG A 138 -7.00 -15.44 2.64
C ARG A 138 -7.15 -16.84 2.05
N VAL A 139 -6.07 -17.57 1.86
CA VAL A 139 -6.06 -18.93 1.30
C VAL A 139 -6.80 -19.90 2.21
N ARG A 140 -6.65 -19.75 3.53
CA ARG A 140 -7.36 -20.55 4.54
C ARG A 140 -8.81 -20.18 4.74
N GLY A 141 -9.32 -19.16 4.04
CA GLY A 141 -10.72 -18.72 4.13
C GLY A 141 -11.04 -17.85 5.35
N THR A 142 -10.05 -17.41 6.10
CA THR A 142 -10.18 -16.59 7.31
C THR A 142 -9.53 -15.20 7.17
N PRO A 143 -9.86 -14.41 6.12
CA PRO A 143 -9.18 -13.15 5.88
C PRO A 143 -9.47 -12.14 6.99
N ARG A 144 -8.42 -11.55 7.56
CA ARG A 144 -8.54 -10.47 8.54
C ARG A 144 -9.11 -9.21 7.90
N ARG A 145 -9.94 -8.49 8.64
CA ARG A 145 -10.49 -7.20 8.18
C ARG A 145 -9.41 -6.13 8.27
N HIS A 146 -8.93 -5.63 7.13
CA HIS A 146 -7.86 -4.63 7.04
C HIS A 146 -8.12 -3.30 7.76
N ARG A 147 -9.36 -2.98 8.11
CA ARG A 147 -9.68 -1.61 8.56
C ARG A 147 -9.23 -1.27 9.98
N HIS A 148 -8.97 -2.25 10.84
CA HIS A 148 -8.69 -2.00 12.26
C HIS A 148 -7.96 -3.14 12.97
N HIS A 149 -7.22 -4.03 12.26
CA HIS A 149 -6.30 -4.83 13.03
C HIS A 149 -5.18 -3.90 13.48
N GLY A 150 -5.25 -3.47 14.74
CA GLY A 150 -4.09 -2.92 15.39
C GLY A 150 -2.94 -3.92 15.23
N TYR A 151 -1.73 -3.43 15.23
CA TYR A 151 -0.52 -4.25 15.18
C TYR A 151 -0.61 -5.50 16.08
N ASP A 152 -1.30 -5.39 17.22
CA ASP A 152 -1.44 -6.45 18.20
C ASP A 152 -2.15 -7.72 17.71
N SER A 153 -3.09 -7.61 16.77
CA SER A 153 -3.85 -8.78 16.30
C SER A 153 -3.07 -9.73 15.39
N ILE A 154 -1.97 -9.28 14.81
CA ILE A 154 -1.11 -10.07 13.91
C ILE A 154 0.27 -10.32 14.51
N ALA A 155 0.66 -9.54 15.52
CA ALA A 155 1.99 -9.61 16.14
C ALA A 155 2.31 -11.00 16.73
N ALA A 156 1.32 -11.70 17.27
CA ALA A 156 1.50 -13.06 17.76
C ALA A 156 1.83 -14.05 16.65
N ASP A 157 1.17 -13.93 15.49
CA ASP A 157 1.43 -14.78 14.33
C ASP A 157 2.77 -14.42 13.67
N GLU A 158 3.12 -13.14 13.62
CA GLU A 158 4.44 -12.69 13.17
C GLU A 158 5.54 -13.26 14.06
N ALA A 159 5.38 -13.19 15.38
CA ALA A 159 6.33 -13.74 16.34
C ALA A 159 6.48 -15.26 16.14
N ALA A 160 5.39 -15.99 15.99
CA ALA A 160 5.41 -17.42 15.72
C ALA A 160 6.08 -17.78 14.39
N VAL A 161 5.86 -16.96 13.35
CA VAL A 161 6.39 -17.20 12.00
C VAL A 161 7.82 -16.72 11.88
N THR A 162 8.20 -15.58 12.44
CA THR A 162 9.57 -15.04 12.32
C THR A 162 10.52 -15.55 13.39
N GLY A 163 10.01 -15.94 14.55
CA GLY A 163 10.79 -16.31 15.73
C GLY A 163 11.25 -15.12 16.57
N TYR A 164 10.88 -13.90 16.20
CA TYR A 164 11.16 -12.70 16.99
C TYR A 164 10.14 -12.54 18.13
N GLN A 165 10.54 -11.89 19.22
CA GLN A 165 9.61 -11.51 20.27
C GLN A 165 8.70 -10.36 19.82
N VAL A 166 7.45 -10.31 20.33
CA VAL A 166 6.47 -9.27 19.93
C VAL A 166 7.00 -7.86 20.20
N GLU A 167 7.68 -7.65 21.31
CA GLU A 167 8.29 -6.38 21.68
C GLU A 167 9.42 -5.98 20.72
N GLU A 168 10.22 -6.96 20.28
CA GLU A 168 11.28 -6.75 19.29
C GLU A 168 10.69 -6.35 17.94
N LEU A 169 9.62 -7.02 17.51
CA LEU A 169 8.89 -6.67 16.27
C LEU A 169 8.32 -5.25 16.33
N ARG A 170 7.70 -4.87 17.44
CA ARG A 170 7.16 -3.52 17.64
C ARG A 170 8.26 -2.47 17.54
N LYS A 171 9.37 -2.69 18.24
CA LYS A 171 10.51 -1.79 18.19
C LYS A 171 11.08 -1.67 16.78
N LEU A 172 11.29 -2.78 16.10
CA LEU A 172 11.83 -2.84 14.75
C LEU A 172 10.99 -2.02 13.75
N LEU A 173 9.68 -2.21 13.75
CA LEU A 173 8.79 -1.51 12.82
C LEU A 173 8.63 -0.02 13.18
N HIS A 174 8.66 0.31 14.48
CA HIS A 174 8.68 1.69 14.94
C HIS A 174 9.95 2.41 14.47
N ASP A 175 11.11 1.81 14.70
CA ASP A 175 12.42 2.38 14.33
C ASP A 175 12.53 2.55 12.80
N GLU A 176 12.05 1.58 12.01
CA GLU A 176 11.99 1.70 10.57
C GLU A 176 11.08 2.84 10.11
N SER A 177 9.90 2.98 10.71
CA SER A 177 8.96 4.05 10.40
C SER A 177 9.56 5.42 10.74
N ALA A 178 10.24 5.55 11.89
CA ALA A 178 10.92 6.78 12.30
C ALA A 178 12.08 7.14 11.37
N ARG A 179 12.92 6.15 11.00
CA ARG A 179 14.02 6.32 10.04
C ARG A 179 13.51 6.84 8.70
N ARG A 180 12.43 6.25 8.18
CA ARG A 180 11.83 6.63 6.90
C ARG A 180 11.21 8.02 6.95
N GLU A 181 10.54 8.36 8.04
CA GLU A 181 10.00 9.70 8.22
C GLU A 181 11.14 10.74 8.28
N HIS A 182 12.26 10.41 8.92
CA HIS A 182 13.46 11.26 8.94
C HIS A 182 14.00 11.49 7.53
N LEU A 183 14.26 10.43 6.75
CA LEU A 183 14.71 10.52 5.36
C LEU A 183 13.74 11.30 4.47
N ARG A 184 12.44 11.13 4.71
CA ARG A 184 11.41 11.88 3.98
C ARG A 184 11.49 13.39 4.29
N ARG A 185 11.74 13.75 5.55
CA ARG A 185 11.92 15.15 5.97
C ARG A 185 13.17 15.76 5.36
N GLU A 186 14.27 15.05 5.34
CA GLU A 186 15.52 15.50 4.71
C GLU A 186 15.34 15.77 3.20
N ARG A 187 14.68 14.87 2.48
CA ARG A 187 14.35 15.04 1.06
C ARG A 187 13.36 16.19 0.78
N ARG A 188 12.63 16.65 1.78
CA ARG A 188 11.65 17.74 1.69
C ARG A 188 11.82 18.70 2.87
N PRO A 189 12.89 19.51 2.86
CA PRO A 189 13.15 20.43 3.95
C PRO A 189 11.98 21.39 4.15
N ILE A 190 11.70 21.71 5.41
CA ILE A 190 10.71 22.69 5.79
C ILE A 190 11.20 24.04 5.27
N ARG A 191 10.39 24.70 4.43
CA ARG A 191 10.70 26.02 3.85
C ARG A 191 9.78 27.10 4.36
N TYR A 192 8.65 26.72 4.95
CA TYR A 192 7.62 27.63 5.40
C TYR A 192 7.16 27.20 6.79
N LEU A 193 7.17 28.15 7.70
CA LEU A 193 6.63 27.97 9.05
C LEU A 193 5.38 28.86 9.18
N TYR A 194 4.24 28.24 9.36
CA TYR A 194 3.00 28.95 9.64
C TYR A 194 2.70 28.85 11.13
N GLN A 195 2.10 29.88 11.69
CA GLN A 195 1.69 29.91 13.09
C GLN A 195 0.22 30.37 13.20
N CYS A 196 -0.48 29.75 14.15
CA CYS A 196 -1.80 30.23 14.54
C CYS A 196 -1.68 31.48 15.42
N PRO A 197 -2.33 32.60 15.10
CA PRO A 197 -2.27 33.82 15.91
C PRO A 197 -2.95 33.65 17.27
N ASN A 198 -3.91 32.73 17.40
CA ASN A 198 -4.65 32.52 18.63
C ASN A 198 -3.93 31.55 19.60
N CYS A 199 -3.61 30.32 19.18
CA CYS A 199 -3.04 29.32 20.08
C CYS A 199 -1.51 29.14 19.97
N GLY A 200 -0.84 29.88 19.08
CA GLY A 200 0.60 29.81 18.88
C GLY A 200 1.10 28.55 18.19
N LYS A 201 0.26 27.57 17.90
CA LYS A 201 0.68 26.31 17.30
C LYS A 201 1.33 26.52 15.95
N GLU A 202 2.47 25.88 15.76
CA GLU A 202 3.26 25.95 14.54
C GLU A 202 2.92 24.80 13.56
N TYR A 203 2.95 25.14 12.26
CA TYR A 203 2.64 24.24 11.15
C TYR A 203 3.79 24.31 10.12
N PRO A 204 4.83 23.48 10.29
CA PRO A 204 5.96 23.45 9.35
C PRO A 204 5.51 22.83 8.01
N ARG A 205 5.94 23.43 6.89
CA ARG A 205 5.57 23.02 5.53
C ARG A 205 6.76 23.08 4.57
N ALA A 206 6.82 22.10 3.67
CA ALA A 206 7.78 22.10 2.56
C ALA A 206 7.29 22.96 1.36
N ARG A 207 6.00 23.25 1.28
CA ARG A 207 5.36 24.06 0.22
C ARG A 207 4.42 25.07 0.83
N ARG A 208 4.25 26.22 0.16
CA ARG A 208 3.21 27.19 0.53
C ARG A 208 1.81 26.57 0.40
N TYR A 209 0.91 27.02 1.25
CA TYR A 209 -0.50 26.77 1.03
C TYR A 209 -0.96 27.50 -0.23
N SER A 210 -1.69 26.81 -1.10
CA SER A 210 -2.29 27.40 -2.31
C SER A 210 -3.54 28.24 -2.01
N GLN A 211 -4.13 28.05 -0.83
CA GLN A 211 -5.30 28.76 -0.35
C GLN A 211 -5.17 29.07 1.13
N ALA A 212 -6.03 29.95 1.65
CA ALA A 212 -6.09 30.26 3.07
C ALA A 212 -6.47 29.00 3.87
N VAL A 213 -5.72 28.73 4.95
CA VAL A 213 -5.94 27.60 5.86
C VAL A 213 -6.02 28.14 7.28
N SER A 214 -6.94 27.58 8.09
CA SER A 214 -7.09 27.92 9.50
C SER A 214 -6.55 26.81 10.42
N CYS A 215 -6.39 27.15 11.68
CA CYS A 215 -5.90 26.23 12.71
C CYS A 215 -6.96 25.19 13.09
N SER A 216 -6.72 23.94 12.78
CA SER A 216 -7.63 22.82 13.13
C SER A 216 -7.68 22.50 14.62
N THR A 217 -6.78 23.06 15.43
CA THR A 217 -6.81 22.92 16.89
C THR A 217 -7.78 23.92 17.52
N CYS A 218 -7.92 25.13 16.95
CA CYS A 218 -8.84 26.15 17.41
C CYS A 218 -10.26 25.91 16.90
N ASP A 219 -10.38 25.48 15.64
CA ASP A 219 -11.67 25.15 15.03
C ASP A 219 -11.48 24.00 14.03
N SER A 220 -12.36 23.00 14.08
CA SER A 220 -12.34 21.85 13.16
C SER A 220 -12.75 22.21 11.73
N ARG A 221 -13.47 23.34 11.56
CA ARG A 221 -13.85 23.91 10.27
C ARG A 221 -12.98 25.12 9.94
N TYR A 222 -12.95 25.52 8.66
CA TYR A 222 -12.27 26.73 8.29
C TYR A 222 -12.90 27.94 8.99
N ASN A 223 -12.07 28.67 9.72
CA ASN A 223 -12.42 29.90 10.40
C ASN A 223 -11.37 30.97 10.09
N ALA A 224 -11.79 32.09 9.50
CA ALA A 224 -10.88 33.17 9.09
C ALA A 224 -10.16 33.83 10.26
N GLU A 225 -10.75 33.84 11.45
CA GLU A 225 -10.18 34.39 12.68
C GLU A 225 -8.90 33.60 13.11
N PHE A 226 -8.89 32.29 12.85
CA PHE A 226 -7.76 31.43 13.17
C PHE A 226 -6.89 31.11 11.93
N ARG A 227 -6.90 32.01 10.94
CA ARG A 227 -6.09 31.89 9.74
C ARG A 227 -4.60 31.80 10.09
N LEU A 228 -3.93 30.80 9.53
CA LEU A 228 -2.49 30.60 9.75
C LEU A 228 -1.68 31.70 9.07
N LEU A 229 -0.76 32.30 9.81
CA LEU A 229 0.14 33.34 9.33
C LEU A 229 1.52 32.72 9.01
N LEU A 230 2.09 33.09 7.89
CA LEU A 230 3.46 32.70 7.53
C LEU A 230 4.43 33.48 8.44
N ARG A 231 5.29 32.75 9.15
CA ARG A 231 6.46 33.31 9.81
C ARG A 231 7.66 33.11 8.89
N GLY A 232 8.18 34.17 8.35
CA GLY A 232 9.41 34.35 7.57
C GLY A 232 10.05 33.13 6.95
#